data_7d62f1e94a93283fe6e5a93d41660f38
#
_entry.id   7d62f1e94a93283fe6e5a93d41660f38
#
_cell.length_a   1.000
_cell.length_b   1.000
_cell.length_c   1.000
_cell.angle_alpha   90.00
_cell.angle_beta   90.00
_cell.angle_gamma   90.00
#
_symmetry.space_group_name_H-M   'P 1'
#
loop_
_entity.id
_entity.type
_entity.pdbx_description
1 polymer ?
#
loop_
_entity_poly.entity_id
_entity_poly.type
_entity_poly.pdbx_seq_one_letter_code
_entity_poly.pdbx_strand_id
1 'polypeptide(L)'
;MTRETLVAGEALIDFIPGERGALATVEAFSRQAGGAPANVAVGLARLNRTPWFCTTLATDAFGEHLATVLDREGIPDRFVNRAPDAQTALAFVSHGRDADREFTFYRQETADRQFDTSGVGDGVLESVDVVVVGGVTLTVEPARSETFDLVERALAAGCRVCFDPNVRPELWEVDPATTMRRMLSMTDVLKGSREDLGGDTLPTDPEELLDAGPDAVFLTAGDAGARLIADEGSPWGRGEWRHDGYRVDDVVDTTGAGDAFTAGVVAGLVDGAAPEELLGFANAVAAEMTTTPASSSSATSRTS
;
A
#
# COMPACT_ATOMS: atom_id res chain seq x y z
N MET A 1 9.06 22.84 -0.85
CA MET A 1 7.66 22.44 -0.70
C MET A 1 7.63 21.43 0.43
N THR A 2 6.86 21.69 1.46
CA THR A 2 6.56 20.69 2.50
C THR A 2 5.66 19.64 1.86
N ARG A 3 5.94 18.35 2.07
CA ARG A 3 5.09 17.23 1.65
C ARG A 3 4.35 16.73 2.88
N GLU A 4 3.06 16.63 2.79
CA GLU A 4 2.17 16.31 3.89
C GLU A 4 2.12 14.80 4.20
N THR A 5 2.75 13.99 3.33
CA THR A 5 2.70 12.52 3.45
C THR A 5 4.07 11.88 3.22
N LEU A 6 4.41 10.91 4.06
CA LEU A 6 5.48 9.96 3.86
C LEU A 6 4.88 8.56 3.66
N VAL A 7 5.16 7.93 2.53
CA VAL A 7 4.86 6.51 2.31
C VAL A 7 6.14 5.71 2.51
N ALA A 8 6.06 4.58 3.19
CA ALA A 8 7.23 3.76 3.50
C ALA A 8 6.93 2.27 3.28
N GLY A 9 7.81 1.58 2.54
CA GLY A 9 7.67 0.16 2.29
C GLY A 9 8.30 -0.31 0.99
N GLU A 10 7.87 -1.49 0.55
CA GLU A 10 8.44 -2.18 -0.60
C GLU A 10 8.03 -1.58 -1.95
N ALA A 11 8.94 -1.74 -2.91
CA ALA A 11 8.68 -1.67 -4.33
C ALA A 11 9.25 -2.92 -4.99
N LEU A 12 8.50 -3.52 -5.90
CA LEU A 12 8.84 -4.79 -6.54
C LEU A 12 8.35 -4.82 -8.00
N ILE A 13 8.62 -5.91 -8.70
CA ILE A 13 8.09 -6.14 -10.04
C ILE A 13 7.00 -7.22 -9.98
N ASP A 14 5.80 -6.85 -10.45
CA ASP A 14 4.72 -7.79 -10.70
C ASP A 14 4.80 -8.32 -12.14
N PHE A 15 4.70 -9.64 -12.28
CA PHE A 15 4.52 -10.33 -13.54
C PHE A 15 3.07 -10.78 -13.67
N ILE A 16 2.32 -10.07 -14.51
CA ILE A 16 0.89 -10.32 -14.73
C ILE A 16 0.74 -11.27 -15.93
N PRO A 17 0.03 -12.40 -15.78
CA PRO A 17 -0.11 -13.37 -16.85
C PRO A 17 -0.94 -12.82 -18.02
N GLY A 18 -0.52 -13.11 -19.24
CA GLY A 18 -1.26 -12.76 -20.45
C GLY A 18 -2.53 -13.61 -20.67
N GLU A 19 -2.65 -14.72 -19.96
CA GLU A 19 -3.78 -15.66 -20.02
C GLU A 19 -4.07 -16.24 -18.62
N ARG A 20 -5.29 -16.74 -18.42
CA ARG A 20 -5.64 -17.42 -17.16
C ARG A 20 -5.00 -18.81 -17.13
N GLY A 21 -4.38 -19.15 -16.01
CA GLY A 21 -3.78 -20.45 -15.81
C GLY A 21 -2.88 -20.51 -14.59
N ALA A 22 -2.49 -21.73 -14.21
CA ALA A 22 -1.49 -21.94 -13.18
C ALA A 22 -0.12 -21.44 -13.66
N LEU A 23 0.70 -20.94 -12.73
CA LEU A 23 2.02 -20.38 -13.03
C LEU A 23 2.89 -21.31 -13.91
N ALA A 24 2.80 -22.63 -13.71
CA ALA A 24 3.55 -23.60 -14.47
C ALA A 24 3.14 -23.73 -15.95
N THR A 25 2.01 -23.17 -16.37
CA THR A 25 1.45 -23.30 -17.72
C THR A 25 1.33 -22.00 -18.49
N VAL A 26 1.47 -20.84 -17.80
CA VAL A 26 1.44 -19.53 -18.45
C VAL A 26 2.74 -19.30 -19.20
N GLU A 27 2.66 -18.99 -20.50
CA GLU A 27 3.83 -18.80 -21.35
C GLU A 27 4.30 -17.34 -21.44
N ALA A 28 3.39 -16.38 -21.20
CA ALA A 28 3.69 -14.97 -21.35
C ALA A 28 3.21 -14.13 -20.15
N PHE A 29 4.06 -13.20 -19.75
CA PHE A 29 3.78 -12.23 -18.67
C PHE A 29 4.08 -10.81 -19.12
N SER A 30 3.24 -9.87 -18.70
CA SER A 30 3.57 -8.45 -18.74
C SER A 30 4.23 -8.03 -17.42
N ARG A 31 5.30 -7.23 -17.52
CA ARG A 31 6.02 -6.71 -16.37
C ARG A 31 5.44 -5.36 -15.95
N GLN A 32 5.22 -5.19 -14.65
CA GLN A 32 4.73 -3.94 -14.07
C GLN A 32 5.52 -3.57 -12.82
N ALA A 33 5.64 -2.28 -12.54
CA ALA A 33 6.05 -1.81 -11.24
C ALA A 33 4.92 -2.07 -10.24
N GLY A 34 5.25 -2.64 -9.09
CA GLY A 34 4.32 -3.04 -8.05
C GLY A 34 4.88 -2.81 -6.65
N GLY A 35 4.23 -3.40 -5.67
CA GLY A 35 4.43 -3.14 -4.24
C GLY A 35 3.34 -2.19 -3.73
N ALA A 36 2.57 -2.62 -2.72
CA ALA A 36 1.44 -1.85 -2.23
C ALA A 36 1.83 -0.41 -1.82
N PRO A 37 2.89 -0.17 -1.03
CA PRO A 37 3.33 1.18 -0.72
C PRO A 37 3.76 1.99 -1.95
N ALA A 38 4.45 1.36 -2.92
CA ALA A 38 4.83 2.04 -4.15
C ALA A 38 3.60 2.46 -4.97
N ASN A 39 2.58 1.60 -5.05
CA ASN A 39 1.31 1.92 -5.71
C ASN A 39 0.56 3.06 -5.00
N VAL A 40 0.54 3.08 -3.66
CA VAL A 40 -0.02 4.20 -2.88
C VAL A 40 0.73 5.50 -3.18
N ALA A 41 2.07 5.47 -3.21
CA ALA A 41 2.88 6.65 -3.51
C ALA A 41 2.61 7.20 -4.92
N VAL A 42 2.51 6.32 -5.93
CA VAL A 42 2.13 6.67 -7.30
C VAL A 42 0.70 7.21 -7.36
N GLY A 43 -0.24 6.57 -6.66
CA GLY A 43 -1.63 7.03 -6.56
C GLY A 43 -1.72 8.45 -6.02
N LEU A 44 -1.06 8.74 -4.90
CA LEU A 44 -0.99 10.09 -4.32
C LEU A 44 -0.37 11.12 -5.27
N ALA A 45 0.71 10.75 -5.98
CA ALA A 45 1.33 11.64 -6.96
C ALA A 45 0.37 12.01 -8.09
N ARG A 46 -0.41 11.04 -8.59
CA ARG A 46 -1.44 11.26 -9.63
C ARG A 46 -2.63 12.08 -9.15
N LEU A 47 -2.90 12.05 -7.84
CA LEU A 47 -3.87 12.92 -7.17
C LEU A 47 -3.33 14.32 -6.86
N ASN A 48 -2.15 14.69 -7.37
CA ASN A 48 -1.44 15.94 -7.10
C ASN A 48 -1.04 16.12 -5.61
N ARG A 49 -0.85 15.01 -4.89
CA ARG A 49 -0.41 14.93 -3.49
C ARG A 49 0.90 14.15 -3.40
N THR A 50 1.89 14.51 -4.24
CA THR A 50 3.16 13.77 -4.33
C THR A 50 3.81 13.59 -2.96
N PRO A 51 3.96 12.35 -2.43
CA PRO A 51 4.52 12.10 -1.11
C PRO A 51 6.05 12.09 -1.13
N TRP A 52 6.67 12.02 0.05
CA TRP A 52 7.95 11.36 0.20
C TRP A 52 7.73 9.85 0.11
N PHE A 53 8.65 9.13 -0.54
CA PHE A 53 8.61 7.68 -0.56
C PHE A 53 9.93 7.13 -0.01
N CYS A 54 9.84 6.40 1.11
CA CYS A 54 10.96 5.69 1.71
C CYS A 54 10.91 4.23 1.27
N THR A 55 11.92 3.79 0.51
CA THR A 55 12.04 2.43 -0.01
C THR A 55 13.49 2.09 -0.28
N THR A 56 13.78 0.80 -0.45
CA THR A 56 15.09 0.32 -0.88
C THR A 56 14.98 -0.44 -2.19
N LEU A 57 15.68 0.02 -3.22
CA LEU A 57 15.72 -0.58 -4.55
C LEU A 57 17.05 -1.27 -4.82
N ALA A 58 17.03 -2.37 -5.53
CA ALA A 58 18.25 -2.98 -6.07
C ALA A 58 18.90 -2.08 -7.13
N THR A 59 20.14 -2.41 -7.50
CA THR A 59 20.84 -1.75 -8.62
C THR A 59 20.82 -2.60 -9.90
N ASP A 60 19.99 -3.64 -9.93
CA ASP A 60 19.76 -4.46 -11.12
C ASP A 60 18.82 -3.77 -12.12
N ALA A 61 18.59 -4.39 -13.28
CA ALA A 61 17.78 -3.81 -14.35
C ALA A 61 16.31 -3.56 -13.92
N PHE A 62 15.78 -4.32 -12.98
CA PHE A 62 14.44 -4.12 -12.45
C PHE A 62 14.40 -2.97 -11.43
N GLY A 63 15.41 -2.85 -10.58
CA GLY A 63 15.53 -1.72 -9.67
C GLY A 63 15.71 -0.38 -10.39
N GLU A 64 16.46 -0.37 -11.51
CA GLU A 64 16.56 0.81 -12.39
C GLU A 64 15.21 1.13 -13.08
N HIS A 65 14.44 0.11 -13.43
CA HIS A 65 13.10 0.31 -13.96
C HIS A 65 12.17 0.94 -12.91
N LEU A 66 12.18 0.44 -11.68
CA LEU A 66 11.38 1.01 -10.58
C LEU A 66 11.77 2.47 -10.32
N ALA A 67 13.07 2.80 -10.26
CA ALA A 67 13.54 4.17 -10.11
C ALA A 67 13.04 5.07 -11.25
N THR A 68 13.08 4.59 -12.50
CA THR A 68 12.56 5.31 -13.67
C THR A 68 11.05 5.55 -13.57
N VAL A 69 10.29 4.60 -13.05
CA VAL A 69 8.84 4.76 -12.84
C VAL A 69 8.58 5.85 -11.80
N LEU A 70 9.26 5.81 -10.65
CA LEU A 70 9.12 6.80 -9.59
C LEU A 70 9.47 8.22 -10.08
N ASP A 71 10.57 8.37 -10.83
CA ASP A 71 10.98 9.65 -11.42
C ASP A 71 9.92 10.20 -12.39
N ARG A 72 9.38 9.34 -13.26
CA ARG A 72 8.34 9.73 -14.23
C ARG A 72 7.04 10.18 -13.56
N GLU A 73 6.68 9.58 -12.41
CA GLU A 73 5.52 10.00 -11.61
C GLU A 73 5.84 11.22 -10.72
N GLY A 74 7.07 11.76 -10.80
CA GLY A 74 7.49 12.94 -10.06
C GLY A 74 7.73 12.69 -8.57
N ILE A 75 7.92 11.44 -8.16
CA ILE A 75 8.25 11.06 -6.79
C ILE A 75 9.74 11.30 -6.55
N PRO A 76 10.13 12.13 -5.56
CA PRO A 76 11.54 12.41 -5.33
C PRO A 76 12.29 11.20 -4.77
N ASP A 77 13.53 11.05 -5.20
CA ASP A 77 14.43 9.97 -4.79
C ASP A 77 15.11 10.17 -3.42
N ARG A 78 14.80 11.24 -2.70
CA ARG A 78 15.48 11.64 -1.46
C ARG A 78 15.60 10.51 -0.42
N PHE A 79 14.58 9.67 -0.34
CA PHE A 79 14.52 8.54 0.62
C PHE A 79 14.45 7.18 -0.11
N VAL A 80 14.87 7.16 -1.38
CA VAL A 80 15.00 5.93 -2.16
C VAL A 80 16.43 5.40 -1.97
N ASN A 81 16.58 4.43 -1.07
CA ASN A 81 17.87 3.78 -0.83
C ASN A 81 18.21 2.83 -1.98
N ARG A 82 19.51 2.53 -2.14
CA ARG A 82 20.00 1.60 -3.17
C ARG A 82 20.82 0.48 -2.51
N ALA A 83 20.44 -0.76 -2.82
CA ALA A 83 21.09 -1.98 -2.32
C ALA A 83 21.88 -2.66 -3.47
N PRO A 84 23.21 -2.43 -3.61
CA PRO A 84 23.97 -2.90 -4.75
C PRO A 84 24.16 -4.43 -4.77
N ASP A 85 24.11 -5.08 -3.60
CA ASP A 85 24.32 -6.52 -3.44
C ASP A 85 23.01 -7.32 -3.36
N ALA A 86 21.87 -6.64 -3.54
CA ALA A 86 20.54 -7.26 -3.50
C ALA A 86 19.91 -7.35 -4.89
N GLN A 87 18.95 -8.25 -5.03
CA GLN A 87 18.11 -8.36 -6.22
C GLN A 87 16.78 -7.63 -6.01
N THR A 88 16.11 -7.27 -7.11
CA THR A 88 14.73 -6.78 -7.03
C THR A 88 13.78 -7.93 -6.70
N ALA A 89 12.87 -7.72 -5.76
CA ALA A 89 11.81 -8.67 -5.46
C ALA A 89 10.85 -8.82 -6.65
N LEU A 90 10.41 -10.05 -6.93
CA LEU A 90 9.48 -10.36 -8.00
C LEU A 90 8.24 -11.06 -7.43
N ALA A 91 7.07 -10.70 -7.95
CA ALA A 91 5.83 -11.39 -7.69
C ALA A 91 5.22 -11.87 -9.02
N PHE A 92 4.86 -13.12 -9.10
CA PHE A 92 4.14 -13.68 -10.24
C PHE A 92 2.69 -13.89 -9.86
N VAL A 93 1.79 -13.27 -10.60
CA VAL A 93 0.35 -13.48 -10.47
C VAL A 93 -0.04 -14.69 -11.29
N SER A 94 -0.85 -15.56 -10.74
CA SER A 94 -1.48 -16.68 -11.43
C SER A 94 -2.95 -16.80 -11.01
N HIS A 95 -3.69 -17.71 -11.63
CA HIS A 95 -5.07 -17.97 -11.27
C HIS A 95 -5.19 -19.42 -10.82
N GLY A 96 -5.65 -19.60 -9.58
CA GLY A 96 -5.99 -20.89 -9.01
C GLY A 96 -7.18 -21.56 -9.71
N ARG A 97 -7.55 -22.75 -9.24
CA ARG A 97 -8.65 -23.55 -9.85
C ARG A 97 -10.01 -22.85 -9.78
N ASP A 98 -10.23 -22.01 -8.76
CA ASP A 98 -11.48 -21.30 -8.52
C ASP A 98 -11.45 -19.86 -9.09
N ALA A 99 -10.51 -19.57 -9.99
CA ALA A 99 -10.24 -18.27 -10.60
C ALA A 99 -9.75 -17.19 -9.60
N ASP A 100 -9.46 -17.56 -8.37
CA ASP A 100 -8.83 -16.69 -7.39
C ASP A 100 -7.39 -16.39 -7.79
N ARG A 101 -6.93 -15.19 -7.46
CA ARG A 101 -5.55 -14.80 -7.69
C ARG A 101 -4.63 -15.44 -6.68
N GLU A 102 -3.57 -16.02 -7.17
CA GLU A 102 -2.47 -16.55 -6.38
C GLU A 102 -1.21 -15.77 -6.69
N PHE A 103 -0.43 -15.46 -5.66
CA PHE A 103 0.86 -14.80 -5.80
C PHE A 103 1.98 -15.76 -5.48
N THR A 104 3.02 -15.77 -6.31
CA THR A 104 4.26 -16.49 -6.04
C THR A 104 5.38 -15.48 -5.95
N PHE A 105 5.96 -15.32 -4.76
CA PHE A 105 7.00 -14.35 -4.50
C PHE A 105 8.40 -14.95 -4.59
N TYR A 106 9.30 -14.23 -5.25
CA TYR A 106 10.73 -14.47 -5.25
C TYR A 106 11.40 -13.32 -4.50
N ARG A 107 11.58 -13.52 -3.19
CA ARG A 107 12.01 -12.48 -2.24
C ARG A 107 13.24 -12.87 -1.41
N GLN A 108 14.05 -13.81 -1.85
CA GLN A 108 15.30 -14.16 -1.16
C GLN A 108 16.39 -13.15 -1.52
N GLU A 109 17.08 -12.62 -0.50
CA GLU A 109 18.18 -11.66 -0.67
C GLU A 109 17.80 -10.42 -1.51
N THR A 110 16.57 -9.96 -1.38
CA THR A 110 16.06 -8.84 -2.17
C THR A 110 16.18 -7.51 -1.43
N ALA A 111 16.16 -6.41 -2.20
CA ALA A 111 16.38 -5.06 -1.69
C ALA A 111 15.30 -4.61 -0.69
N ASP A 112 14.05 -4.99 -0.90
CA ASP A 112 12.94 -4.66 -0.01
C ASP A 112 13.06 -5.30 1.39
N ARG A 113 13.83 -6.40 1.51
CA ARG A 113 14.20 -7.00 2.81
C ARG A 113 15.27 -6.21 3.53
N GLN A 114 16.06 -5.41 2.80
CA GLN A 114 17.08 -4.49 3.33
C GLN A 114 16.51 -3.07 3.48
N PHE A 115 15.20 -2.98 3.76
CA PHE A 115 14.52 -1.72 3.98
C PHE A 115 15.23 -0.92 5.09
N ASP A 116 15.51 0.36 4.83
CA ASP A 116 16.28 1.24 5.69
C ASP A 116 15.59 2.61 5.77
N THR A 117 15.29 3.03 6.98
CA THR A 117 14.61 4.29 7.28
C THR A 117 15.52 5.36 7.87
N SER A 118 16.81 5.06 8.01
CA SER A 118 17.80 5.95 8.65
C SER A 118 17.94 7.32 7.97
N GLY A 119 17.63 7.40 6.67
CA GLY A 119 17.62 8.65 5.91
C GLY A 119 16.44 9.58 6.26
N VAL A 120 15.38 9.07 6.91
CA VAL A 120 14.22 9.84 7.33
C VAL A 120 14.49 10.43 8.73
N GLY A 121 15.03 11.63 8.77
CA GLY A 121 15.30 12.33 10.03
C GLY A 121 14.04 12.91 10.67
N ASP A 122 14.09 13.18 11.98
CA ASP A 122 12.95 13.68 12.77
C ASP A 122 12.38 14.99 12.20
N GLY A 123 13.21 15.89 11.70
CA GLY A 123 12.74 17.13 11.06
C GLY A 123 11.93 16.93 9.77
N VAL A 124 11.98 15.73 9.15
CA VAL A 124 11.07 15.34 8.06
C VAL A 124 9.73 14.93 8.65
N LEU A 125 9.76 14.09 9.70
CA LEU A 125 8.55 13.63 10.38
C LEU A 125 7.76 14.80 11.00
N GLU A 126 8.44 15.82 11.56
CA GLU A 126 7.82 17.05 12.04
C GLU A 126 7.11 17.86 10.92
N SER A 127 7.39 17.58 9.66
CA SER A 127 6.84 18.28 8.49
C SER A 127 5.81 17.51 7.70
N VAL A 128 5.47 16.28 8.11
CA VAL A 128 4.44 15.45 7.49
C VAL A 128 3.28 15.20 8.45
N ASP A 129 2.07 15.13 7.92
CA ASP A 129 0.86 14.89 8.69
C ASP A 129 0.52 13.39 8.80
N VAL A 130 0.86 12.62 7.74
CA VAL A 130 0.51 11.20 7.62
C VAL A 130 1.72 10.39 7.20
N VAL A 131 1.97 9.30 7.93
CA VAL A 131 2.92 8.24 7.55
C VAL A 131 2.14 6.99 7.17
N VAL A 132 2.38 6.47 5.97
CA VAL A 132 1.72 5.26 5.44
C VAL A 132 2.71 4.11 5.45
N VAL A 133 2.33 2.99 6.04
CA VAL A 133 3.14 1.76 6.06
C VAL A 133 2.33 0.55 5.61
N GLY A 134 3.00 -0.42 4.98
CA GLY A 134 2.41 -1.69 4.55
C GLY A 134 2.82 -2.87 5.42
N GLY A 135 2.06 -3.99 5.34
CA GLY A 135 2.33 -5.20 6.13
C GLY A 135 3.50 -6.04 5.63
N VAL A 136 3.91 -5.89 4.37
CA VAL A 136 4.96 -6.73 3.77
C VAL A 136 6.34 -6.53 4.41
N THR A 137 6.68 -5.30 4.81
CA THR A 137 7.95 -5.01 5.52
C THR A 137 7.99 -5.64 6.91
N LEU A 138 6.84 -5.94 7.52
CA LEU A 138 6.75 -6.57 8.83
C LEU A 138 7.07 -8.07 8.81
N THR A 139 7.12 -8.68 7.64
CA THR A 139 7.26 -10.15 7.50
C THR A 139 8.65 -10.66 7.84
N VAL A 140 9.69 -9.81 7.78
CA VAL A 140 11.10 -10.22 7.87
C VAL A 140 12.00 -9.15 8.48
N GLU A 141 13.11 -9.56 9.14
CA GLU A 141 14.19 -8.65 9.56
C GLU A 141 15.18 -8.37 8.41
N PRO A 142 15.83 -7.19 8.41
CA PRO A 142 15.67 -6.05 9.33
C PRO A 142 14.46 -5.14 9.02
N ALA A 143 13.77 -5.34 7.89
CA ALA A 143 12.67 -4.47 7.44
C ALA A 143 11.58 -4.26 8.52
N ARG A 144 11.27 -5.30 9.30
CA ARG A 144 10.32 -5.20 10.42
C ARG A 144 10.76 -4.21 11.49
N SER A 145 11.98 -4.34 11.96
CA SER A 145 12.55 -3.44 13.00
C SER A 145 12.59 -2.00 12.50
N GLU A 146 13.02 -1.78 11.26
CA GLU A 146 13.07 -0.47 10.62
C GLU A 146 11.67 0.16 10.49
N THR A 147 10.66 -0.65 10.14
CA THR A 147 9.28 -0.18 10.06
C THR A 147 8.74 0.24 11.42
N PHE A 148 8.97 -0.55 12.47
CA PHE A 148 8.57 -0.18 13.83
C PHE A 148 9.28 1.07 14.34
N ASP A 149 10.59 1.20 14.11
CA ASP A 149 11.35 2.40 14.48
C ASP A 149 10.79 3.65 13.80
N LEU A 150 10.53 3.58 12.50
CA LEU A 150 9.91 4.69 11.76
C LEU A 150 8.55 5.08 12.34
N VAL A 151 7.70 4.10 12.63
CA VAL A 151 6.36 4.33 13.18
C VAL A 151 6.43 4.94 14.58
N GLU A 152 7.31 4.46 15.46
CA GLU A 152 7.53 5.03 16.79
C GLU A 152 7.98 6.49 16.72
N ARG A 153 8.92 6.81 15.82
CA ARG A 153 9.38 8.19 15.59
C ARG A 153 8.29 9.07 14.97
N ALA A 154 7.49 8.54 14.07
CA ALA A 154 6.36 9.24 13.45
C ALA A 154 5.31 9.66 14.51
N LEU A 155 4.91 8.72 15.37
CA LEU A 155 3.98 8.98 16.48
C LEU A 155 4.56 10.03 17.47
N ALA A 156 5.85 9.91 17.80
CA ALA A 156 6.53 10.88 18.66
C ALA A 156 6.58 12.30 18.05
N ALA A 157 6.63 12.40 16.72
CA ALA A 157 6.57 13.67 15.98
C ALA A 157 5.14 14.20 15.79
N GLY A 158 4.10 13.41 16.17
CA GLY A 158 2.70 13.81 16.05
C GLY A 158 2.07 13.50 14.69
N CYS A 159 2.72 12.69 13.85
CA CYS A 159 2.13 12.19 12.61
C CYS A 159 1.01 11.19 12.89
N ARG A 160 0.01 11.12 12.01
CA ARG A 160 -0.92 9.99 11.96
C ARG A 160 -0.30 8.82 11.21
N VAL A 161 -0.46 7.63 11.75
CA VAL A 161 -0.02 6.39 11.12
C VAL A 161 -1.19 5.73 10.41
N CYS A 162 -1.09 5.61 9.08
CA CYS A 162 -2.02 4.86 8.24
C CYS A 162 -1.38 3.51 7.91
N PHE A 163 -2.03 2.42 8.28
CA PHE A 163 -1.55 1.07 8.05
C PHE A 163 -2.46 0.30 7.09
N ASP A 164 -1.85 -0.28 6.05
CA ASP A 164 -2.50 -1.24 5.15
C ASP A 164 -1.82 -2.61 5.34
N PRO A 165 -2.44 -3.56 6.03
CA PRO A 165 -1.84 -4.86 6.34
C PRO A 165 -1.46 -5.64 5.08
N ASN A 166 -2.31 -5.57 4.06
CA ASN A 166 -2.11 -6.27 2.79
C ASN A 166 -1.52 -7.67 3.00
N VAL A 167 -2.23 -8.48 3.81
CA VAL A 167 -1.74 -9.73 4.38
C VAL A 167 -1.33 -10.72 3.29
N ARG A 168 -0.10 -11.24 3.41
CA ARG A 168 0.46 -12.28 2.55
C ARG A 168 1.01 -13.40 3.44
N PRO A 169 0.18 -14.40 3.78
CA PRO A 169 0.54 -15.43 4.76
C PRO A 169 1.85 -16.15 4.44
N GLU A 170 2.14 -16.35 3.16
CA GLU A 170 3.32 -17.05 2.66
C GLU A 170 4.65 -16.31 2.88
N LEU A 171 4.61 -15.03 3.23
CA LEU A 171 5.81 -14.21 3.41
C LEU A 171 6.32 -14.16 4.85
N TRP A 172 5.55 -14.64 5.83
CA TRP A 172 5.86 -14.48 7.23
C TRP A 172 6.94 -15.46 7.71
N GLU A 173 8.03 -14.91 8.23
CA GLU A 173 9.12 -15.68 8.89
C GLU A 173 8.95 -15.77 10.41
N VAL A 174 7.95 -15.06 10.97
CA VAL A 174 7.60 -15.01 12.40
C VAL A 174 6.11 -15.16 12.60
N ASP A 175 5.67 -15.25 13.85
CA ASP A 175 4.25 -15.23 14.19
C ASP A 175 3.58 -13.91 13.76
N PRO A 176 2.67 -13.94 12.78
CA PRO A 176 2.02 -12.73 12.28
C PRO A 176 1.12 -12.08 13.34
N ALA A 177 0.43 -12.87 14.18
CA ALA A 177 -0.54 -12.35 15.14
C ALA A 177 0.09 -11.40 16.17
N THR A 178 1.26 -11.74 16.69
CA THR A 178 1.98 -10.88 17.65
C THR A 178 2.47 -9.59 16.98
N THR A 179 3.01 -9.70 15.78
CA THR A 179 3.52 -8.54 15.01
C THR A 179 2.40 -7.60 14.62
N MET A 180 1.28 -8.15 14.11
CA MET A 180 0.11 -7.35 13.71
C MET A 180 -0.55 -6.66 14.91
N ARG A 181 -0.68 -7.34 16.04
CA ARG A 181 -1.22 -6.71 17.26
C ARG A 181 -0.37 -5.53 17.72
N ARG A 182 0.97 -5.65 17.66
CA ARG A 182 1.86 -4.53 17.96
C ARG A 182 1.65 -3.39 16.98
N MET A 183 1.56 -3.66 15.67
CA MET A 183 1.36 -2.62 14.67
C MET A 183 0.00 -1.93 14.85
N LEU A 184 -1.08 -2.68 15.08
CA LEU A 184 -2.41 -2.09 15.34
C LEU A 184 -2.38 -1.11 16.52
N SER A 185 -1.67 -1.44 17.62
CA SER A 185 -1.57 -0.56 18.80
C SER A 185 -0.79 0.75 18.54
N MET A 186 -0.20 0.89 17.36
CA MET A 186 0.56 2.05 16.90
C MET A 186 -0.06 2.69 15.64
N THR A 187 -1.27 2.32 15.29
CA THR A 187 -1.98 2.72 14.08
C THR A 187 -3.13 3.65 14.45
N ASP A 188 -3.25 4.80 13.80
CA ASP A 188 -4.39 5.70 13.94
C ASP A 188 -5.48 5.38 12.91
N VAL A 189 -5.07 5.01 11.69
CA VAL A 189 -5.97 4.69 10.58
C VAL A 189 -5.60 3.34 10.00
N LEU A 190 -6.50 2.37 10.11
CA LEU A 190 -6.38 1.07 9.48
C LEU A 190 -7.19 1.04 8.17
N LYS A 191 -6.57 0.63 7.08
CA LYS A 191 -7.31 0.18 5.89
C LYS A 191 -7.15 -1.33 5.77
N GLY A 192 -8.23 -2.06 5.67
CA GLY A 192 -8.22 -3.50 5.44
C GLY A 192 -9.25 -3.90 4.39
N SER A 193 -9.06 -5.09 3.84
CA SER A 193 -10.03 -5.77 2.98
C SER A 193 -10.62 -6.99 3.71
N ARG A 194 -11.68 -7.56 3.16
CA ARG A 194 -12.22 -8.83 3.69
C ARG A 194 -11.18 -9.95 3.66
N GLU A 195 -10.24 -9.90 2.73
CA GLU A 195 -9.18 -10.90 2.57
C GLU A 195 -8.09 -10.77 3.64
N ASP A 196 -7.90 -9.55 4.18
CA ASP A 196 -6.94 -9.28 5.25
C ASP A 196 -7.46 -9.72 6.62
N LEU A 197 -8.81 -9.81 6.78
CA LEU A 197 -9.45 -10.08 8.06
C LEU A 197 -9.62 -11.57 8.30
N GLY A 198 -9.43 -11.97 9.54
CA GLY A 198 -9.63 -13.35 9.97
C GLY A 198 -8.37 -14.17 10.07
N GLY A 199 -8.53 -15.47 10.25
CA GLY A 199 -7.44 -16.36 10.60
C GLY A 199 -6.81 -15.99 11.93
N ASP A 200 -5.51 -16.22 12.05
CA ASP A 200 -4.72 -15.88 13.24
C ASP A 200 -4.06 -14.49 13.13
N THR A 201 -4.42 -13.68 12.13
CA THR A 201 -3.69 -12.45 11.79
C THR A 201 -4.37 -11.19 12.30
N LEU A 202 -5.63 -10.97 11.92
CA LEU A 202 -6.42 -9.78 12.29
C LEU A 202 -7.82 -10.17 12.74
N PRO A 203 -8.43 -9.45 13.71
CA PRO A 203 -9.83 -9.60 14.06
C PRO A 203 -10.75 -9.43 12.84
N THR A 204 -11.89 -10.11 12.85
CA THR A 204 -12.94 -9.94 11.83
C THR A 204 -13.97 -8.89 12.22
N ASP A 205 -14.10 -8.63 13.53
CA ASP A 205 -15.02 -7.64 14.06
C ASP A 205 -14.38 -6.25 14.01
N PRO A 206 -15.01 -5.26 13.38
CA PRO A 206 -14.52 -3.89 13.33
C PRO A 206 -14.35 -3.23 14.71
N GLU A 207 -15.19 -3.57 15.70
CA GLU A 207 -15.04 -3.04 17.06
C GLU A 207 -13.78 -3.61 17.74
N GLU A 208 -13.47 -4.90 17.53
CA GLU A 208 -12.21 -5.49 18.01
C GLU A 208 -10.98 -4.88 17.33
N LEU A 209 -11.11 -4.42 16.07
CA LEU A 209 -10.04 -3.69 15.39
C LEU A 209 -9.82 -2.31 15.98
N LEU A 210 -10.88 -1.57 16.32
CA LEU A 210 -10.76 -0.28 17.03
C LEU A 210 -10.16 -0.47 18.43
N ASP A 211 -10.62 -1.48 19.17
CA ASP A 211 -10.10 -1.80 20.51
C ASP A 211 -8.61 -2.20 20.48
N ALA A 212 -8.10 -2.66 19.33
CA ALA A 212 -6.70 -3.02 19.16
C ALA A 212 -5.76 -1.81 18.96
N GLY A 213 -6.30 -0.60 18.70
CA GLY A 213 -5.51 0.62 18.59
C GLY A 213 -5.99 1.68 17.62
N PRO A 214 -6.43 1.34 16.38
CA PRO A 214 -6.85 2.34 15.41
C PRO A 214 -8.04 3.18 15.87
N ASP A 215 -7.98 4.49 15.65
CA ASP A 215 -9.12 5.39 15.85
C ASP A 215 -10.13 5.33 14.68
N ALA A 216 -9.69 4.86 13.51
CA ALA A 216 -10.53 4.71 12.32
C ALA A 216 -10.15 3.47 11.51
N VAL A 217 -11.17 2.73 11.05
CA VAL A 217 -11.02 1.50 10.26
C VAL A 217 -11.80 1.62 8.96
N PHE A 218 -11.11 1.58 7.83
CA PHE A 218 -11.68 1.50 6.50
C PHE A 218 -11.68 0.06 6.04
N LEU A 219 -12.86 -0.49 5.75
CA LEU A 219 -13.04 -1.86 5.27
C LEU A 219 -13.57 -1.87 3.85
N THR A 220 -12.75 -2.34 2.91
CA THR A 220 -13.14 -2.50 1.52
C THR A 220 -13.78 -3.86 1.27
N ALA A 221 -14.79 -3.91 0.39
CA ALA A 221 -15.54 -5.11 0.03
C ALA A 221 -15.69 -5.26 -1.50
N GLY A 222 -14.65 -4.90 -2.26
CA GLY A 222 -14.63 -4.96 -3.71
C GLY A 222 -15.74 -4.13 -4.35
N ASP A 223 -16.58 -4.73 -5.17
CA ASP A 223 -17.71 -4.09 -5.85
C ASP A 223 -18.85 -3.64 -4.91
N ALA A 224 -18.87 -4.13 -3.67
CA ALA A 224 -19.78 -3.69 -2.63
C ALA A 224 -19.33 -2.40 -1.92
N GLY A 225 -18.24 -1.79 -2.37
CA GLY A 225 -17.74 -0.52 -1.87
C GLY A 225 -16.95 -0.61 -0.58
N ALA A 226 -17.16 0.33 0.35
CA ALA A 226 -16.39 0.40 1.58
C ALA A 226 -17.20 0.94 2.76
N ARG A 227 -16.73 0.61 3.98
CA ARG A 227 -17.22 1.15 5.26
C ARG A 227 -16.08 1.87 5.96
N LEU A 228 -16.41 2.93 6.68
CA LEU A 228 -15.59 3.57 7.68
C LEU A 228 -16.26 3.40 9.03
N ILE A 229 -15.55 2.85 9.99
CA ILE A 229 -15.95 2.80 11.39
C ILE A 229 -14.90 3.59 12.17
N ALA A 230 -15.33 4.51 13.03
CA ALA A 230 -14.45 5.40 13.75
C ALA A 230 -14.87 5.57 15.21
N ASP A 231 -13.88 5.76 16.09
CA ASP A 231 -14.06 6.09 17.49
C ASP A 231 -13.81 7.59 17.75
N GLU A 232 -13.96 8.02 19.02
CA GLU A 232 -13.84 9.42 19.45
C GLU A 232 -12.46 10.04 19.16
N GLY A 233 -11.39 9.22 19.08
CA GLY A 233 -10.03 9.67 18.74
C GLY A 233 -9.86 10.09 17.30
N SER A 234 -10.75 9.64 16.41
CA SER A 234 -10.68 9.97 14.98
C SER A 234 -10.98 11.45 14.70
N PRO A 235 -10.53 11.97 13.54
CA PRO A 235 -10.84 13.36 13.14
C PRO A 235 -12.33 13.64 12.99
N TRP A 236 -13.14 12.60 12.88
CA TRP A 236 -14.59 12.70 12.62
C TRP A 236 -15.44 12.39 13.86
N GLY A 237 -14.81 11.98 14.99
CA GLY A 237 -15.52 11.44 16.14
C GLY A 237 -16.09 10.06 15.88
N ARG A 238 -16.82 9.53 16.85
CA ARG A 238 -17.43 8.20 16.77
C ARG A 238 -18.54 8.17 15.72
N GLY A 239 -18.49 7.18 14.83
CA GLY A 239 -19.51 6.98 13.81
C GLY A 239 -19.25 5.81 12.89
N GLU A 240 -20.22 5.54 12.04
CA GLU A 240 -20.14 4.56 10.96
C GLU A 240 -20.70 5.16 9.68
N TRP A 241 -19.96 5.04 8.59
CA TRP A 241 -20.32 5.51 7.26
C TRP A 241 -20.10 4.41 6.23
N ARG A 242 -20.86 4.46 5.16
CA ARG A 242 -20.80 3.47 4.08
C ARG A 242 -20.95 4.13 2.73
N HIS A 243 -20.26 3.58 1.75
CA HIS A 243 -20.43 3.89 0.34
C HIS A 243 -20.50 2.58 -0.46
N ASP A 244 -21.52 2.44 -1.32
CA ASP A 244 -21.81 1.18 -2.05
C ASP A 244 -20.89 0.93 -3.25
N GLY A 245 -19.80 1.72 -3.40
CA GLY A 245 -18.90 1.65 -4.54
C GLY A 245 -19.45 2.30 -5.80
N TYR A 246 -18.67 2.26 -6.87
CA TYR A 246 -19.09 2.68 -8.19
C TYR A 246 -19.16 1.48 -9.12
N ARG A 247 -20.22 1.40 -9.92
CA ARG A 247 -20.31 0.37 -10.96
C ARG A 247 -19.34 0.69 -12.07
N VAL A 248 -18.54 -0.31 -12.43
CA VAL A 248 -17.61 -0.25 -13.54
C VAL A 248 -18.06 -1.32 -14.55
N ASP A 249 -18.47 -0.91 -15.74
CA ASP A 249 -19.00 -1.83 -16.76
C ASP A 249 -17.89 -2.65 -17.43
N ASP A 250 -16.70 -2.06 -17.60
CA ASP A 250 -15.54 -2.69 -18.24
C ASP A 250 -14.36 -2.79 -17.27
N VAL A 251 -14.40 -3.76 -16.36
CA VAL A 251 -13.27 -4.06 -15.46
C VAL A 251 -12.18 -4.74 -16.26
N VAL A 252 -11.01 -4.09 -16.37
CA VAL A 252 -9.84 -4.61 -17.08
C VAL A 252 -8.93 -5.36 -16.12
N ASP A 253 -8.59 -4.75 -14.99
CA ASP A 253 -7.72 -5.32 -13.96
C ASP A 253 -8.07 -4.71 -12.59
N THR A 254 -8.17 -5.54 -11.56
CA THR A 254 -8.42 -5.08 -10.18
C THR A 254 -7.16 -5.00 -9.33
N THR A 255 -5.98 -5.28 -9.92
CA THR A 255 -4.69 -5.16 -9.23
C THR A 255 -4.44 -3.69 -8.86
N GLY A 256 -4.06 -3.45 -7.60
CA GLY A 256 -3.81 -2.09 -7.11
C GLY A 256 -5.06 -1.26 -6.79
N ALA A 257 -6.29 -1.78 -6.97
CA ALA A 257 -7.50 -1.05 -6.59
C ALA A 257 -7.55 -0.76 -5.07
N GLY A 258 -7.08 -1.69 -4.24
CA GLY A 258 -6.92 -1.50 -2.80
C GLY A 258 -5.92 -0.40 -2.47
N ASP A 259 -4.79 -0.37 -3.17
CA ASP A 259 -3.74 0.65 -3.00
C ASP A 259 -4.23 2.03 -3.46
N ALA A 260 -5.00 2.07 -4.56
CA ALA A 260 -5.65 3.28 -5.05
C ALA A 260 -6.70 3.81 -4.07
N PHE A 261 -7.47 2.92 -3.43
CA PHE A 261 -8.37 3.29 -2.33
C PHE A 261 -7.59 3.89 -1.15
N THR A 262 -6.49 3.26 -0.74
CA THR A 262 -5.61 3.78 0.32
C THR A 262 -5.06 5.16 -0.03
N ALA A 263 -4.63 5.39 -1.27
CA ALA A 263 -4.20 6.70 -1.74
C ALA A 263 -5.32 7.75 -1.64
N GLY A 264 -6.56 7.37 -2.01
CA GLY A 264 -7.75 8.22 -1.85
C GLY A 264 -8.06 8.55 -0.40
N VAL A 265 -7.97 7.57 0.51
CA VAL A 265 -8.14 7.78 1.96
C VAL A 265 -7.11 8.77 2.49
N VAL A 266 -5.83 8.56 2.18
CA VAL A 266 -4.74 9.43 2.66
C VAL A 266 -4.88 10.86 2.11
N ALA A 267 -5.23 11.02 0.83
CA ALA A 267 -5.48 12.32 0.23
C ALA A 267 -6.64 13.06 0.94
N GLY A 268 -7.76 12.35 1.19
CA GLY A 268 -8.91 12.92 1.89
C GLY A 268 -8.62 13.25 3.36
N LEU A 269 -7.78 12.45 4.04
CA LEU A 269 -7.32 12.74 5.40
C LEU A 269 -6.52 14.05 5.46
N VAL A 270 -5.57 14.24 4.55
CA VAL A 270 -4.76 15.45 4.44
C VAL A 270 -5.63 16.67 4.13
N ASP A 271 -6.64 16.52 3.30
CA ASP A 271 -7.58 17.59 2.94
C ASP A 271 -8.62 17.89 4.04
N GLY A 272 -8.70 17.08 5.09
CA GLY A 272 -9.71 17.21 6.15
C GLY A 272 -11.14 16.96 5.65
N ALA A 273 -11.31 16.06 4.67
CA ALA A 273 -12.59 15.75 4.07
C ALA A 273 -13.57 15.13 5.08
N ALA A 274 -14.86 15.38 4.92
CA ALA A 274 -15.91 14.72 5.67
C ALA A 274 -15.98 13.21 5.31
N PRO A 275 -16.43 12.34 6.23
CA PRO A 275 -16.37 10.89 6.05
C PRO A 275 -17.07 10.38 4.77
N GLU A 276 -18.25 10.89 4.48
CA GLU A 276 -19.02 10.50 3.29
C GLU A 276 -18.31 10.92 2.01
N GLU A 277 -17.77 12.14 1.99
CA GLU A 277 -17.02 12.69 0.86
C GLU A 277 -15.74 11.91 0.63
N LEU A 278 -15.01 11.62 1.72
CA LEU A 278 -13.79 10.83 1.68
C LEU A 278 -14.05 9.42 1.16
N LEU A 279 -15.08 8.72 1.68
CA LEU A 279 -15.45 7.38 1.19
C LEU A 279 -15.84 7.40 -0.28
N GLY A 280 -16.64 8.39 -0.71
CA GLY A 280 -17.00 8.56 -2.11
C GLY A 280 -15.77 8.76 -2.99
N PHE A 281 -14.87 9.64 -2.58
CA PHE A 281 -13.63 9.91 -3.31
C PHE A 281 -12.71 8.68 -3.40
N ALA A 282 -12.44 8.01 -2.27
CA ALA A 282 -11.58 6.82 -2.24
C ALA A 282 -12.14 5.67 -3.12
N ASN A 283 -13.47 5.45 -3.08
CA ASN A 283 -14.12 4.49 -3.98
C ASN A 283 -14.01 4.89 -5.46
N ALA A 284 -14.12 6.19 -5.79
CA ALA A 284 -13.96 6.66 -7.16
C ALA A 284 -12.55 6.42 -7.69
N VAL A 285 -11.52 6.73 -6.88
CA VAL A 285 -10.10 6.49 -7.22
C VAL A 285 -9.84 5.00 -7.45
N ALA A 286 -10.37 4.13 -6.57
CA ALA A 286 -10.28 2.69 -6.73
C ALA A 286 -10.98 2.18 -8.01
N ALA A 287 -12.18 2.68 -8.29
CA ALA A 287 -12.95 2.30 -9.47
C ALA A 287 -12.25 2.72 -10.77
N GLU A 288 -11.69 3.92 -10.84
CA GLU A 288 -10.94 4.39 -12.01
C GLU A 288 -9.71 3.51 -12.29
N MET A 289 -9.01 3.06 -11.25
CA MET A 289 -7.88 2.16 -11.39
C MET A 289 -8.26 0.85 -12.10
N THR A 290 -9.46 0.31 -11.86
CA THR A 290 -9.91 -0.94 -12.47
C THR A 290 -10.23 -0.84 -13.96
N THR A 291 -10.45 0.36 -14.50
CA THR A 291 -10.73 0.61 -15.92
C THR A 291 -9.48 0.79 -16.75
N THR A 292 -8.34 1.03 -16.12
CA THR A 292 -7.09 1.32 -16.81
C THR A 292 -6.29 0.04 -16.99
N PRO A 293 -5.94 -0.36 -18.24
CA PRO A 293 -5.02 -1.49 -18.43
C PRO A 293 -3.70 -1.18 -17.72
N ALA A 294 -3.25 -2.09 -16.91
CA ALA A 294 -1.99 -1.97 -16.19
C ALA A 294 -0.77 -1.73 -17.13
N SER A 295 -0.90 -2.01 -18.44
CA SER A 295 0.09 -1.74 -19.49
C SER A 295 0.01 -0.33 -20.10
N SER A 296 -1.04 0.46 -19.88
CA SER A 296 -1.25 1.76 -20.56
C SER A 296 -0.57 2.95 -19.89
N SER A 297 0.17 2.75 -18.81
CA SER A 297 0.99 3.81 -18.19
C SER A 297 2.22 4.25 -19.03
N SER A 298 2.38 3.73 -20.24
CA SER A 298 3.57 3.94 -21.06
C SER A 298 3.41 4.80 -22.33
N ALA A 299 2.24 5.40 -22.63
CA ALA A 299 2.10 6.18 -23.84
C ALA A 299 1.07 7.32 -23.74
N THR A 300 1.50 8.45 -23.17
CA THR A 300 1.03 9.74 -23.67
C THR A 300 2.25 10.62 -23.88
N SER A 301 2.89 10.45 -25.06
CA SER A 301 3.79 11.45 -25.61
C SER A 301 2.99 12.73 -25.81
N ARG A 302 3.26 13.74 -24.98
CA ARG A 302 2.86 15.11 -25.31
C ARG A 302 3.63 15.49 -26.58
N THR A 303 2.99 15.43 -27.72
CA THR A 303 3.40 16.19 -28.88
C THR A 303 2.96 17.63 -28.68
N SER A 304 3.99 18.47 -28.58
CA SER A 304 4.07 19.96 -28.74
C SER A 304 2.77 20.73 -28.93
#